data_ee13975b3471f4b4b98320b607863b5c
#
_entry.id   ee13975b3471f4b4b98320b607863b5c
#
_cell.length_a   1.000
_cell.length_b   1.000
_cell.length_c   1.000
_cell.angle_alpha   90.00
_cell.angle_beta   90.00
_cell.angle_gamma   90.00
#
_symmetry.space_group_name_H-M   'P 1'
#
loop_
_entity.id
_entity.type
_entity.pdbx_description
1 polymer ?
#
loop_
_entity_poly.entity_id
_entity_poly.type
_entity_poly.pdbx_seq_one_letter_code
_entity_poly.pdbx_strand_id
1 'polypeptide(L)'
;MSFVSILETLVLGPLKLIFEFIYQAANTIVHNPALAIIAMSLVVNLLSFPLYRRADIMQEEARDIENKLRDGVNHIKKSFSGDERMMMLQTYYRQNNYKPTQAIKGSTSLLLQVPFFMAAYNFLSNLQDLKHASFGPIADLGEPDGLLVIGGIAINILPILMTAINFISSTIYLKGFPLKNKIQIYGMAILFLILLYPSPSGLVFYWTCNNFFSLCKTILYKVKNPQKILRVIASLAGIGLIVFGLLAFEGSELKKLFVIFLGKTV
;
A
#
# COMPACT_ATOMS: atom_id res chain seq x y z
N MET A 1 -25.98 15.40 6.78
CA MET A 1 -24.65 14.83 7.01
C MET A 1 -23.69 15.43 5.99
N SER A 2 -22.54 15.92 6.41
CA SER A 2 -21.48 16.38 5.51
C SER A 2 -20.89 15.17 4.76
N PHE A 3 -20.42 15.34 3.50
CA PHE A 3 -19.71 14.32 2.75
C PHE A 3 -18.54 13.71 3.57
N VAL A 4 -17.85 14.57 4.34
CA VAL A 4 -16.76 14.15 5.22
C VAL A 4 -17.24 13.19 6.31
N SER A 5 -18.38 13.48 6.95
CA SER A 5 -18.92 12.61 8.01
C SER A 5 -19.38 11.23 7.47
N ILE A 6 -19.88 11.20 6.23
CA ILE A 6 -20.24 9.94 5.56
C ILE A 6 -18.97 9.11 5.27
N LEU A 7 -17.93 9.74 4.74
CA LEU A 7 -16.65 9.08 4.47
C LEU A 7 -16.01 8.53 5.76
N GLU A 8 -16.06 9.35 6.81
CA GLU A 8 -15.52 9.00 8.13
C GLU A 8 -16.25 7.80 8.73
N THR A 9 -17.58 7.79 8.71
CA THR A 9 -18.38 6.74 9.34
C THR A 9 -18.41 5.44 8.52
N LEU A 10 -18.50 5.53 7.18
CA LEU A 10 -18.68 4.35 6.34
C LEU A 10 -17.39 3.73 5.83
N VAL A 11 -16.30 4.49 5.75
CA VAL A 11 -15.04 4.03 5.17
C VAL A 11 -13.90 4.06 6.19
N LEU A 12 -13.60 5.21 6.77
CA LEU A 12 -12.43 5.36 7.65
C LEU A 12 -12.64 4.66 8.99
N GLY A 13 -13.83 4.72 9.56
CA GLY A 13 -14.16 4.05 10.83
C GLY A 13 -13.95 2.53 10.76
N PRO A 14 -14.60 1.81 9.83
CA PRO A 14 -14.38 0.37 9.66
C PRO A 14 -12.93 0.01 9.36
N LEU A 15 -12.24 0.78 8.51
CA LEU A 15 -10.82 0.55 8.22
C LEU A 15 -9.96 0.72 9.48
N LYS A 16 -10.20 1.77 10.28
CA LYS A 16 -9.47 1.99 11.54
C LYS A 16 -9.69 0.83 12.52
N LEU A 17 -10.92 0.34 12.67
CA LEU A 17 -11.23 -0.82 13.52
C LEU A 17 -10.50 -2.08 13.05
N ILE A 18 -10.38 -2.29 11.74
CA ILE A 18 -9.62 -3.41 11.18
C ILE A 18 -8.12 -3.27 11.54
N PHE A 19 -7.54 -2.08 11.39
CA PHE A 19 -6.15 -1.83 11.76
C PHE A 19 -5.92 -2.07 13.25
N GLU A 20 -6.79 -1.53 14.10
CA GLU A 20 -6.74 -1.68 15.54
C GLU A 20 -6.84 -3.16 15.96
N PHE A 21 -7.81 -3.88 15.43
CA PHE A 21 -8.00 -5.31 15.72
C PHE A 21 -6.77 -6.14 15.33
N ILE A 22 -6.24 -5.93 14.11
CA ILE A 22 -5.07 -6.68 13.63
C ILE A 22 -3.83 -6.35 14.48
N TYR A 23 -3.63 -5.07 14.80
CA TYR A 23 -2.52 -4.63 15.62
C TYR A 23 -2.60 -5.23 17.03
N GLN A 24 -3.74 -5.13 17.69
CA GLN A 24 -3.93 -5.66 19.05
C GLN A 24 -3.74 -7.18 19.09
N ALA A 25 -4.30 -7.90 18.12
CA ALA A 25 -4.09 -9.33 18.01
C ALA A 25 -2.60 -9.68 17.83
N ALA A 26 -1.89 -8.95 16.95
CA ALA A 26 -0.46 -9.14 16.75
C ALA A 26 0.35 -8.79 18.01
N ASN A 27 0.06 -7.66 18.66
CA ASN A 27 0.79 -7.19 19.84
C ASN A 27 0.59 -8.13 21.06
N THR A 28 -0.60 -8.70 21.20
CA THR A 28 -0.88 -9.73 22.24
C THR A 28 -0.01 -10.98 22.07
N ILE A 29 0.32 -11.34 20.82
CA ILE A 29 1.14 -12.53 20.53
C ILE A 29 2.63 -12.23 20.64
N VAL A 30 3.06 -11.09 20.09
CA VAL A 30 4.48 -10.77 19.90
C VAL A 30 5.04 -9.97 21.07
N HIS A 31 4.20 -9.27 21.83
CA HIS A 31 4.57 -8.39 22.94
C HIS A 31 5.65 -7.34 22.57
N ASN A 32 5.67 -6.91 21.29
CA ASN A 32 6.59 -5.92 20.79
C ASN A 32 5.88 -5.05 19.74
N PRO A 33 5.71 -3.73 19.98
CA PRO A 33 4.98 -2.83 19.09
C PRO A 33 5.51 -2.79 17.66
N ALA A 34 6.82 -2.81 17.46
CA ALA A 34 7.42 -2.80 16.12
C ALA A 34 7.12 -4.07 15.34
N LEU A 35 7.25 -5.24 15.99
CA LEU A 35 6.93 -6.52 15.36
C LEU A 35 5.42 -6.64 15.11
N ALA A 36 4.59 -6.07 15.98
CA ALA A 36 3.14 -5.98 15.77
C ALA A 36 2.80 -5.12 14.53
N ILE A 37 3.52 -4.02 14.30
CA ILE A 37 3.39 -3.21 13.08
C ILE A 37 3.77 -4.02 11.82
N ILE A 38 4.86 -4.80 11.86
CA ILE A 38 5.26 -5.65 10.72
C ILE A 38 4.16 -6.67 10.43
N ALA A 39 3.68 -7.37 11.47
CA ALA A 39 2.61 -8.35 11.34
C ALA A 39 1.32 -7.71 10.80
N MET A 40 0.91 -6.56 11.35
CA MET A 40 -0.23 -5.79 10.88
C MET A 40 -0.07 -5.39 9.42
N SER A 41 1.10 -4.87 9.02
CA SER A 41 1.40 -4.50 7.64
C SER A 41 1.24 -5.70 6.70
N LEU A 42 1.78 -6.87 7.07
CA LEU A 42 1.66 -8.10 6.29
C LEU A 42 0.20 -8.53 6.14
N VAL A 43 -0.55 -8.61 7.22
CA VAL A 43 -1.95 -9.04 7.22
C VAL A 43 -2.82 -8.07 6.40
N VAL A 44 -2.67 -6.77 6.59
CA VAL A 44 -3.42 -5.75 5.82
C VAL A 44 -3.10 -5.85 4.33
N ASN A 45 -1.84 -6.04 3.96
CA ASN A 45 -1.45 -6.23 2.55
C ASN A 45 -2.07 -7.50 1.95
N LEU A 46 -2.10 -8.61 2.70
CA LEU A 46 -2.73 -9.86 2.25
C LEU A 46 -4.24 -9.71 2.06
N LEU A 47 -4.92 -9.10 3.04
CA LEU A 47 -6.37 -8.86 2.97
C LEU A 47 -6.75 -7.90 1.84
N SER A 48 -5.95 -6.85 1.64
CA SER A 48 -6.18 -5.85 0.59
C SER A 48 -5.74 -6.32 -0.80
N PHE A 49 -4.98 -7.40 -0.89
CA PHE A 49 -4.41 -7.90 -2.15
C PHE A 49 -5.45 -8.12 -3.26
N PRO A 50 -6.60 -8.80 -3.05
CA PRO A 50 -7.58 -8.98 -4.11
C PRO A 50 -8.19 -7.66 -4.59
N LEU A 51 -8.34 -6.68 -3.70
CA LEU A 51 -8.85 -5.36 -4.04
C LEU A 51 -7.85 -4.57 -4.90
N TYR A 52 -6.58 -4.53 -4.48
CA TYR A 52 -5.50 -3.89 -5.26
C TYR A 52 -5.29 -4.60 -6.60
N ARG A 53 -5.38 -5.92 -6.66
CA ARG A 53 -5.26 -6.67 -7.91
C ARG A 53 -6.32 -6.28 -8.93
N ARG A 54 -7.56 -6.10 -8.50
CA ARG A 54 -8.65 -5.61 -9.38
C ARG A 54 -8.37 -4.17 -9.85
N ALA A 55 -7.89 -3.30 -8.97
CA ALA A 55 -7.53 -1.93 -9.32
C ALA A 55 -6.37 -1.88 -10.34
N ASP A 56 -5.35 -2.72 -10.15
CA ASP A 56 -4.21 -2.83 -11.07
C ASP A 56 -4.67 -3.27 -12.47
N ILE A 57 -5.56 -4.28 -12.57
CA ILE A 57 -6.13 -4.74 -13.86
C ILE A 57 -6.91 -3.60 -14.54
N MET A 58 -7.78 -2.90 -13.81
CA MET A 58 -8.54 -1.76 -14.36
C MET A 58 -7.62 -0.65 -14.85
N GLN A 59 -6.51 -0.43 -14.15
CA GLN A 59 -5.51 0.57 -14.52
C GLN A 59 -4.72 0.13 -15.78
N GLU A 60 -4.37 -1.15 -15.90
CA GLU A 60 -3.72 -1.71 -17.09
C GLU A 60 -4.62 -1.59 -18.32
N GLU A 61 -5.89 -1.96 -18.21
CA GLU A 61 -6.88 -1.82 -19.29
C GLU A 61 -7.04 -0.36 -19.74
N ALA A 62 -7.16 0.57 -18.78
CA ALA A 62 -7.27 1.99 -19.08
C ALA A 62 -6.03 2.52 -19.80
N ARG A 63 -4.84 2.09 -19.37
CA ARG A 63 -3.57 2.43 -20.01
C ARG A 63 -3.49 1.91 -21.45
N ASP A 64 -3.90 0.66 -21.68
CA ASP A 64 -3.82 0.06 -23.02
C ASP A 64 -4.74 0.78 -23.99
N ILE A 65 -5.92 1.20 -23.54
CA ILE A 65 -6.82 2.06 -24.34
C ILE A 65 -6.18 3.43 -24.60
N GLU A 66 -5.61 4.08 -23.57
CA GLU A 66 -4.95 5.38 -23.72
C GLU A 66 -3.77 5.30 -24.71
N ASN A 67 -2.97 4.23 -24.64
CA ASN A 67 -1.86 4.00 -25.57
C ASN A 67 -2.34 3.82 -27.02
N LYS A 68 -3.43 3.07 -27.24
CA LYS A 68 -4.01 2.89 -28.58
C LYS A 68 -4.50 4.21 -29.19
N LEU A 69 -5.05 5.09 -28.37
CA LEU A 69 -5.60 6.37 -28.83
C LEU A 69 -4.55 7.49 -28.92
N ARG A 70 -3.38 7.29 -28.33
CA ARG A 70 -2.36 8.32 -28.14
C ARG A 70 -1.94 9.01 -29.42
N ASP A 71 -1.69 8.25 -30.48
CA ASP A 71 -1.16 8.82 -31.73
C ASP A 71 -2.20 9.68 -32.43
N GLY A 72 -3.46 9.25 -32.49
CA GLY A 72 -4.56 10.06 -33.00
C GLY A 72 -4.83 11.32 -32.18
N VAL A 73 -4.81 11.19 -30.85
CA VAL A 73 -4.95 12.33 -29.93
C VAL A 73 -3.80 13.33 -30.12
N ASN A 74 -2.57 12.86 -30.26
CA ASN A 74 -1.42 13.73 -30.49
C ASN A 74 -1.47 14.42 -31.85
N HIS A 75 -1.93 13.72 -32.90
CA HIS A 75 -2.14 14.29 -34.21
C HIS A 75 -3.17 15.44 -34.17
N ILE A 76 -4.34 15.18 -33.54
CA ILE A 76 -5.39 16.21 -33.40
C ILE A 76 -4.87 17.42 -32.61
N LYS A 77 -4.14 17.21 -31.52
CA LYS A 77 -3.57 18.27 -30.68
C LYS A 77 -2.56 19.14 -31.42
N LYS A 78 -1.85 18.57 -32.41
CA LYS A 78 -0.86 19.29 -33.22
C LYS A 78 -1.50 20.03 -34.40
N SER A 79 -2.56 19.48 -35.01
CA SER A 79 -3.17 19.97 -36.23
C SER A 79 -4.29 20.99 -36.00
N PHE A 80 -4.91 20.97 -34.83
CA PHE A 80 -6.07 21.81 -34.50
C PHE A 80 -5.83 22.63 -33.23
N SER A 81 -6.54 23.78 -33.11
CA SER A 81 -6.45 24.69 -31.95
C SER A 81 -7.84 25.13 -31.49
N GLY A 82 -7.95 25.68 -30.27
CA GLY A 82 -9.19 26.21 -29.73
C GLY A 82 -10.35 25.22 -29.72
N ASP A 83 -11.54 25.69 -30.09
CA ASP A 83 -12.78 24.89 -30.04
C ASP A 83 -12.79 23.75 -31.07
N GLU A 84 -12.16 23.98 -32.24
CA GLU A 84 -12.04 22.95 -33.27
C GLU A 84 -11.28 21.71 -32.73
N ARG A 85 -10.17 21.93 -32.02
CA ARG A 85 -9.43 20.84 -31.36
C ARG A 85 -10.30 20.08 -30.36
N MET A 86 -11.12 20.80 -29.58
CA MET A 86 -12.01 20.17 -28.59
C MET A 86 -13.08 19.32 -29.30
N MET A 87 -13.70 19.81 -30.36
CA MET A 87 -14.67 19.08 -31.15
C MET A 87 -14.08 17.83 -31.80
N MET A 88 -12.88 17.96 -32.40
CA MET A 88 -12.18 16.84 -33.01
C MET A 88 -11.79 15.77 -32.00
N LEU A 89 -11.31 16.14 -30.81
CA LEU A 89 -11.01 15.20 -29.72
C LEU A 89 -12.27 14.49 -29.23
N GLN A 90 -13.38 15.20 -29.03
CA GLN A 90 -14.65 14.59 -28.62
C GLN A 90 -15.15 13.58 -29.66
N THR A 91 -15.08 13.95 -30.94
CA THR A 91 -15.48 13.07 -32.04
C THR A 91 -14.60 11.83 -32.09
N TYR A 92 -13.29 12.00 -32.00
CA TYR A 92 -12.33 10.90 -32.00
C TYR A 92 -12.56 9.94 -30.82
N TYR A 93 -12.76 10.47 -29.62
CA TYR A 93 -13.07 9.65 -28.44
C TYR A 93 -14.40 8.91 -28.61
N ARG A 94 -15.44 9.55 -29.14
CA ARG A 94 -16.74 8.92 -29.40
C ARG A 94 -16.64 7.80 -30.44
N GLN A 95 -15.90 8.01 -31.53
CA GLN A 95 -15.67 6.99 -32.57
C GLN A 95 -14.92 5.76 -32.04
N ASN A 96 -14.05 5.95 -31.07
CA ASN A 96 -13.29 4.88 -30.41
C ASN A 96 -13.96 4.35 -29.13
N ASN A 97 -15.22 4.68 -28.88
CA ASN A 97 -15.96 4.28 -27.67
C ASN A 97 -15.24 4.66 -26.35
N TYR A 98 -14.40 5.68 -26.37
CA TYR A 98 -13.69 6.16 -25.19
C TYR A 98 -14.59 7.07 -24.36
N LYS A 99 -14.83 6.70 -23.09
CA LYS A 99 -15.61 7.52 -22.14
C LYS A 99 -14.68 8.25 -21.18
N PRO A 100 -15.00 9.49 -20.74
CA PRO A 100 -14.22 10.23 -19.72
C PRO A 100 -14.01 9.43 -18.42
N THR A 101 -14.97 8.57 -18.07
CA THR A 101 -14.87 7.67 -16.89
C THR A 101 -13.70 6.68 -16.98
N GLN A 102 -13.19 6.38 -18.17
CA GLN A 102 -12.02 5.52 -18.34
C GLN A 102 -10.74 6.19 -17.85
N ALA A 103 -10.66 7.52 -17.89
CA ALA A 103 -9.55 8.25 -17.29
C ALA A 103 -9.51 8.09 -15.76
N ILE A 104 -10.67 7.97 -15.10
CA ILE A 104 -10.76 7.72 -13.65
C ILE A 104 -10.27 6.30 -13.33
N LYS A 105 -10.57 5.32 -14.19
CA LYS A 105 -10.09 3.94 -14.02
C LYS A 105 -8.55 3.86 -14.02
N GLY A 106 -7.88 4.71 -14.79
CA GLY A 106 -6.42 4.83 -14.79
C GLY A 106 -5.81 5.31 -13.45
N SER A 107 -6.62 5.83 -12.53
CA SER A 107 -6.19 6.30 -11.20
C SER A 107 -6.79 5.48 -10.05
N THR A 108 -7.48 4.38 -10.34
CA THR A 108 -8.23 3.60 -9.32
C THR A 108 -7.32 3.11 -8.19
N SER A 109 -6.12 2.64 -8.49
CA SER A 109 -5.16 2.18 -7.47
C SER A 109 -4.77 3.29 -6.51
N LEU A 110 -4.53 4.51 -7.00
CA LEU A 110 -4.22 5.67 -6.16
C LEU A 110 -5.43 6.11 -5.33
N LEU A 111 -6.63 6.10 -5.91
CA LEU A 111 -7.86 6.45 -5.19
C LEU A 111 -8.16 5.49 -4.04
N LEU A 112 -7.86 4.20 -4.22
CA LEU A 112 -7.97 3.22 -3.15
C LEU A 112 -6.92 3.42 -2.05
N GLN A 113 -5.74 3.88 -2.39
CA GLN A 113 -4.66 4.09 -1.43
C GLN A 113 -4.99 5.17 -0.40
N VAL A 114 -5.74 6.22 -0.78
CA VAL A 114 -6.04 7.37 0.09
C VAL A 114 -6.81 6.97 1.36
N PRO A 115 -7.95 6.24 1.32
CA PRO A 115 -8.64 5.81 2.52
C PRO A 115 -7.79 4.93 3.45
N PHE A 116 -7.03 3.99 2.87
CA PHE A 116 -6.11 3.15 3.65
C PHE A 116 -5.01 3.98 4.33
N PHE A 117 -4.47 4.97 3.61
CA PHE A 117 -3.50 5.90 4.17
C PHE A 117 -4.09 6.68 5.34
N MET A 118 -5.26 7.29 5.16
CA MET A 118 -5.91 8.09 6.21
C MET A 118 -6.23 7.26 7.46
N ALA A 119 -6.71 6.02 7.28
CA ALA A 119 -7.02 5.13 8.38
C ALA A 119 -5.75 4.72 9.15
N ALA A 120 -4.69 4.30 8.44
CA ALA A 120 -3.41 3.93 9.05
C ALA A 120 -2.75 5.13 9.73
N TYR A 121 -2.75 6.30 9.08
CA TYR A 121 -2.22 7.54 9.65
C TYR A 121 -2.93 7.90 10.96
N ASN A 122 -4.26 7.94 10.94
CA ASN A 122 -5.05 8.26 12.13
C ASN A 122 -4.82 7.24 13.27
N PHE A 123 -4.77 5.97 12.95
CA PHE A 123 -4.56 4.92 13.94
C PHE A 123 -3.15 4.99 14.55
N LEU A 124 -2.11 4.92 13.72
CA LEU A 124 -0.72 4.81 14.19
C LEU A 124 -0.18 6.11 14.80
N SER A 125 -0.59 7.28 14.30
CA SER A 125 -0.17 8.56 14.90
C SER A 125 -0.72 8.77 16.31
N ASN A 126 -1.81 8.10 16.68
CA ASN A 126 -2.44 8.20 18.00
C ASN A 126 -2.20 6.97 18.89
N LEU A 127 -1.43 5.99 18.42
CA LEU A 127 -1.19 4.74 19.14
C LEU A 127 -0.22 4.95 20.29
N GLN A 128 -0.72 4.80 21.52
CA GLN A 128 0.08 5.05 22.73
C GLN A 128 1.21 4.04 22.92
N ASP A 129 1.02 2.80 22.47
CA ASP A 129 2.00 1.70 22.59
C ASP A 129 3.32 2.00 21.85
N LEU A 130 3.33 2.98 20.92
CA LEU A 130 4.52 3.39 20.20
C LEU A 130 5.40 4.36 21.00
N LYS A 131 4.81 5.06 21.98
CA LYS A 131 5.57 6.00 22.82
C LYS A 131 6.58 5.25 23.67
N HIS A 132 7.82 5.68 23.59
CA HIS A 132 8.96 5.08 24.31
C HIS A 132 9.26 3.62 23.89
N ALA A 133 8.63 3.11 22.85
CA ALA A 133 8.95 1.82 22.27
C ALA A 133 10.11 1.97 21.28
N SER A 134 11.21 1.25 21.51
CA SER A 134 12.37 1.25 20.63
C SER A 134 12.38 0.07 19.67
N PHE A 135 13.02 0.24 18.50
CA PHE A 135 13.24 -0.85 17.57
C PHE A 135 14.51 -0.65 16.72
N GLY A 136 15.48 -1.53 16.91
CA GLY A 136 16.78 -1.43 16.25
C GLY A 136 17.47 -0.09 16.57
N PRO A 137 17.84 0.71 15.54
CA PRO A 137 18.44 2.01 15.76
C PRO A 137 17.44 3.12 16.11
N ILE A 138 16.12 2.85 16.03
CA ILE A 138 15.06 3.82 16.34
C ILE A 138 14.82 3.82 17.83
N ALA A 139 15.08 4.96 18.48
CA ALA A 139 15.00 5.09 19.94
C ALA A 139 13.54 5.16 20.44
N ASP A 140 12.65 5.82 19.70
CA ASP A 140 11.23 5.98 20.02
C ASP A 140 10.38 5.90 18.75
N LEU A 141 9.46 4.92 18.71
CA LEU A 141 8.55 4.75 17.57
C LEU A 141 7.43 5.80 17.56
N GLY A 142 7.19 6.48 18.67
CA GLY A 142 6.22 7.57 18.79
C GLY A 142 6.71 8.92 18.28
N GLU A 143 8.02 9.04 18.02
CA GLU A 143 8.67 10.28 17.55
C GLU A 143 9.32 10.08 16.17
N PRO A 144 9.65 11.15 15.42
CA PRO A 144 10.46 11.06 14.21
C PRO A 144 11.81 10.39 14.49
N ASP A 145 12.34 9.61 13.53
CA ASP A 145 13.48 8.71 13.76
C ASP A 145 14.81 9.41 14.07
N GLY A 146 15.06 10.60 13.53
CA GLY A 146 16.25 11.41 13.81
C GLY A 146 17.58 10.64 13.73
N LEU A 147 17.66 9.58 12.91
CA LEU A 147 18.77 8.62 12.90
C LEU A 147 20.12 9.20 12.52
N LEU A 148 20.14 10.33 11.85
CA LEU A 148 21.36 11.00 11.45
C LEU A 148 21.36 12.43 11.98
N VAL A 149 22.46 12.83 12.63
CA VAL A 149 22.63 14.21 13.09
C VAL A 149 23.82 14.83 12.37
N ILE A 150 23.57 15.88 11.59
CA ILE A 150 24.59 16.62 10.87
C ILE A 150 24.54 18.09 11.30
N GLY A 151 25.63 18.60 11.87
CA GLY A 151 25.69 19.99 12.29
C GLY A 151 24.65 20.40 13.34
N GLY A 152 24.18 19.45 14.17
CA GLY A 152 23.14 19.69 15.18
C GLY A 152 21.70 19.59 14.65
N ILE A 153 21.54 19.29 13.36
CA ILE A 153 20.20 19.07 12.75
C ILE A 153 19.93 17.57 12.66
N ALA A 154 18.83 17.12 13.25
CA ALA A 154 18.36 15.74 13.13
C ALA A 154 17.72 15.51 11.76
N ILE A 155 18.15 14.47 11.06
CA ILE A 155 17.64 14.05 9.75
C ILE A 155 16.93 12.73 9.91
N ASN A 156 15.68 12.68 9.46
CA ASN A 156 14.85 11.49 9.47
C ASN A 156 15.17 10.61 8.25
N ILE A 157 15.85 9.50 8.49
CA ILE A 157 16.35 8.60 7.44
C ILE A 157 15.24 7.64 6.97
N LEU A 158 14.36 7.22 7.85
CA LEU A 158 13.33 6.24 7.55
C LEU A 158 12.36 6.70 6.43
N PRO A 159 11.85 7.95 6.41
CA PRO A 159 11.04 8.46 5.30
C PRO A 159 11.80 8.50 3.96
N ILE A 160 13.10 8.80 4.01
CA ILE A 160 13.96 8.80 2.81
C ILE A 160 14.13 7.39 2.28
N LEU A 161 14.42 6.41 3.15
CA LEU A 161 14.51 4.99 2.80
C LEU A 161 13.19 4.47 2.22
N MET A 162 12.08 4.77 2.87
CA MET A 162 10.73 4.46 2.40
C MET A 162 10.52 4.97 0.97
N THR A 163 10.87 6.22 0.71
CA THR A 163 10.71 6.86 -0.61
C THR A 163 11.64 6.23 -1.65
N ALA A 164 12.87 5.89 -1.28
CA ALA A 164 13.81 5.18 -2.16
C ALA A 164 13.26 3.82 -2.58
N ILE A 165 12.73 3.03 -1.64
CA ILE A 165 12.06 1.74 -1.93
C ILE A 165 10.88 1.94 -2.89
N ASN A 166 10.06 2.98 -2.63
CA ASN A 166 8.92 3.31 -3.48
C ASN A 166 9.36 3.69 -4.90
N PHE A 167 10.41 4.51 -5.07
CA PHE A 167 10.96 4.85 -6.39
C PHE A 167 11.47 3.64 -7.14
N ILE A 168 12.19 2.72 -6.49
CA ILE A 168 12.67 1.47 -7.10
C ILE A 168 11.47 0.64 -7.57
N SER A 169 10.48 0.42 -6.71
CA SER A 169 9.27 -0.33 -7.04
C SER A 169 8.52 0.31 -8.22
N SER A 170 8.32 1.63 -8.17
CA SER A 170 7.62 2.40 -9.19
C SER A 170 8.36 2.37 -10.53
N THR A 171 9.69 2.47 -10.55
CA THR A 171 10.49 2.40 -11.78
C THR A 171 10.33 1.05 -12.47
N ILE A 172 10.28 -0.02 -11.70
CA ILE A 172 10.06 -1.37 -12.22
C ILE A 172 8.63 -1.51 -12.76
N TYR A 173 7.63 -1.00 -12.01
CA TYR A 173 6.21 -1.09 -12.35
C TYR A 173 5.87 -0.24 -13.58
N LEU A 174 6.38 1.00 -13.66
CA LEU A 174 6.04 2.01 -14.67
C LEU A 174 6.72 1.82 -16.03
N LYS A 175 7.41 0.71 -16.25
CA LYS A 175 8.03 0.43 -17.55
C LYS A 175 6.93 0.34 -18.63
N GLY A 176 6.98 1.25 -19.62
CA GLY A 176 5.98 1.34 -20.69
C GLY A 176 4.77 2.24 -20.42
N PHE A 177 4.70 2.86 -19.23
CA PHE A 177 3.62 3.82 -18.93
C PHE A 177 3.85 5.19 -19.58
N PRO A 178 2.76 5.91 -19.93
CA PRO A 178 2.83 7.31 -20.38
C PRO A 178 3.50 8.21 -19.33
N LEU A 179 4.09 9.32 -19.79
CA LEU A 179 4.79 10.28 -18.92
C LEU A 179 3.86 10.83 -17.82
N LYS A 180 2.58 11.09 -18.16
CA LYS A 180 1.57 11.57 -17.20
C LYS A 180 1.46 10.66 -15.97
N ASN A 181 1.38 9.34 -16.18
CA ASN A 181 1.26 8.37 -15.09
C ASN A 181 2.55 8.31 -14.26
N LYS A 182 3.72 8.43 -14.90
CA LYS A 182 5.01 8.50 -14.19
C LYS A 182 5.06 9.72 -13.28
N ILE A 183 4.73 10.90 -13.79
CA ILE A 183 4.70 12.15 -13.01
C ILE A 183 3.72 12.02 -11.83
N GLN A 184 2.55 11.43 -12.04
CA GLN A 184 1.56 11.24 -10.98
C GLN A 184 2.08 10.34 -9.86
N ILE A 185 2.70 9.20 -10.19
CA ILE A 185 3.18 8.23 -9.19
C ILE A 185 4.41 8.75 -8.46
N TYR A 186 5.38 9.33 -9.17
CA TYR A 186 6.55 9.93 -8.51
C TYR A 186 6.19 11.18 -7.70
N GLY A 187 5.26 12.00 -8.20
CA GLY A 187 4.74 13.16 -7.46
C GLY A 187 4.06 12.74 -6.17
N MET A 188 3.29 11.64 -6.20
CA MET A 188 2.67 11.07 -4.99
C MET A 188 3.73 10.56 -3.99
N ALA A 189 4.80 9.93 -4.47
CA ALA A 189 5.88 9.46 -3.59
C ALA A 189 6.60 10.64 -2.88
N ILE A 190 6.81 11.75 -3.59
CA ILE A 190 7.37 12.98 -3.01
C ILE A 190 6.39 13.61 -2.01
N LEU A 191 5.10 13.64 -2.34
CA LEU A 191 4.06 14.11 -1.42
C LEU A 191 4.06 13.30 -0.12
N PHE A 192 4.14 11.98 -0.20
CA PHE A 192 4.24 11.13 0.99
C PHE A 192 5.53 11.35 1.76
N LEU A 193 6.65 11.61 1.10
CA LEU A 193 7.89 11.98 1.77
C LEU A 193 7.70 13.23 2.63
N ILE A 194 7.09 14.28 2.05
CA ILE A 194 6.85 15.55 2.76
C ILE A 194 5.90 15.35 3.96
N LEU A 195 4.80 14.61 3.75
CA LEU A 195 3.80 14.35 4.80
C LEU A 195 4.34 13.48 5.93
N LEU A 196 5.14 12.47 5.61
CA LEU A 196 5.63 11.49 6.57
C LEU A 196 6.97 11.89 7.20
N TYR A 197 7.64 12.92 6.68
CA TYR A 197 8.94 13.34 7.21
C TYR A 197 8.88 13.76 8.69
N PRO A 198 7.90 14.57 9.14
CA PRO A 198 7.74 14.93 10.56
C PRO A 198 6.89 13.91 11.35
N SER A 199 6.52 12.79 10.77
CA SER A 199 5.60 11.83 11.39
C SER A 199 6.34 10.87 12.33
N PRO A 200 5.63 10.26 13.30
CA PRO A 200 6.18 9.22 14.17
C PRO A 200 6.81 8.08 13.37
N SER A 201 7.99 7.64 13.82
CA SER A 201 8.75 6.61 13.10
C SER A 201 8.02 5.28 12.98
N GLY A 202 7.12 4.92 13.92
CA GLY A 202 6.27 3.74 13.82
C GLY A 202 5.31 3.79 12.63
N LEU A 203 4.73 4.97 12.32
CA LEU A 203 3.91 5.16 11.13
C LEU A 203 4.75 5.04 9.84
N VAL A 204 5.91 5.68 9.80
CA VAL A 204 6.84 5.62 8.66
C VAL A 204 7.34 4.19 8.46
N PHE A 205 7.59 3.47 9.55
CA PHE A 205 7.99 2.07 9.53
C PHE A 205 6.92 1.16 8.91
N TYR A 206 5.65 1.33 9.32
CA TYR A 206 4.51 0.66 8.68
C TYR A 206 4.50 0.90 7.16
N TRP A 207 4.69 2.17 6.75
CA TRP A 207 4.69 2.55 5.34
C TRP A 207 5.89 1.99 4.57
N THR A 208 7.04 1.92 5.23
CA THR A 208 8.25 1.28 4.69
C THR A 208 8.01 -0.21 4.44
N CYS A 209 7.38 -0.92 5.39
CA CYS A 209 7.00 -2.32 5.21
C CYS A 209 6.02 -2.49 4.03
N ASN A 210 5.00 -1.63 3.92
CA ASN A 210 4.06 -1.68 2.79
C ASN A 210 4.76 -1.47 1.44
N ASN A 211 5.67 -0.50 1.33
CA ASN A 211 6.44 -0.27 0.10
C ASN A 211 7.37 -1.46 -0.21
N PHE A 212 7.96 -2.07 0.81
CA PHE A 212 8.79 -3.27 0.65
C PHE A 212 7.96 -4.45 0.13
N PHE A 213 6.76 -4.70 0.68
CA PHE A 213 5.85 -5.72 0.16
C PHE A 213 5.41 -5.42 -1.28
N SER A 214 5.14 -4.16 -1.60
CA SER A 214 4.83 -3.74 -2.97
C SER A 214 5.98 -4.00 -3.93
N LEU A 215 7.23 -3.74 -3.51
CA LEU A 215 8.42 -4.06 -4.28
C LEU A 215 8.56 -5.58 -4.51
N CYS A 216 8.42 -6.38 -3.46
CA CYS A 216 8.44 -7.85 -3.56
C CYS A 216 7.36 -8.35 -4.53
N LYS A 217 6.13 -7.85 -4.42
CA LYS A 217 5.02 -8.15 -5.34
C LYS A 217 5.40 -7.81 -6.79
N THR A 218 5.93 -6.61 -7.02
CA THR A 218 6.32 -6.13 -8.36
C THR A 218 7.41 -6.99 -8.99
N ILE A 219 8.39 -7.43 -8.20
CA ILE A 219 9.44 -8.34 -8.63
C ILE A 219 8.86 -9.72 -8.95
N LEU A 220 8.02 -10.26 -8.06
CA LEU A 220 7.41 -11.58 -8.22
C LEU A 220 6.55 -11.68 -9.48
N TYR A 221 5.83 -10.61 -9.86
CA TYR A 221 5.05 -10.60 -11.10
C TYR A 221 5.89 -10.62 -12.37
N LYS A 222 7.18 -10.28 -12.30
CA LYS A 222 8.10 -10.37 -13.44
C LYS A 222 8.75 -11.74 -13.59
N VAL A 223 8.62 -12.63 -12.62
CA VAL A 223 9.17 -14.00 -12.69
C VAL A 223 8.26 -14.90 -13.52
N LYS A 224 8.87 -15.85 -14.24
CA LYS A 224 8.22 -16.72 -15.25
C LYS A 224 7.00 -17.53 -14.75
N ASN A 225 6.89 -17.77 -13.43
CA ASN A 225 5.76 -18.46 -12.78
C ASN A 225 5.39 -17.81 -11.43
N PRO A 226 4.83 -16.59 -11.43
CA PRO A 226 4.58 -15.83 -10.20
C PRO A 226 3.59 -16.54 -9.26
N GLN A 227 2.56 -17.21 -9.80
CA GLN A 227 1.57 -17.91 -9.01
C GLN A 227 2.12 -19.13 -8.25
N LYS A 228 3.12 -19.82 -8.81
CA LYS A 228 3.78 -20.95 -8.13
C LYS A 228 4.60 -20.45 -6.96
N ILE A 229 5.36 -19.38 -7.17
CA ILE A 229 6.19 -18.77 -6.10
C ILE A 229 5.31 -18.17 -5.01
N LEU A 230 4.25 -17.44 -5.36
CA LEU A 230 3.30 -16.90 -4.39
C LEU A 230 2.61 -17.99 -3.57
N ARG A 231 2.23 -19.12 -4.17
CA ARG A 231 1.67 -20.26 -3.44
C ARG A 231 2.68 -20.86 -2.46
N VAL A 232 3.93 -21.03 -2.89
CA VAL A 232 5.00 -21.54 -2.01
C VAL A 232 5.24 -20.58 -0.84
N ILE A 233 5.36 -19.27 -1.10
CA ILE A 233 5.53 -18.26 -0.05
C ILE A 233 4.32 -18.24 0.88
N ALA A 234 3.10 -18.25 0.36
CA ALA A 234 1.88 -18.28 1.17
C ALA A 234 1.78 -19.56 2.01
N SER A 235 2.18 -20.71 1.46
CA SER A 235 2.21 -21.97 2.21
C SER A 235 3.26 -21.95 3.31
N LEU A 236 4.46 -21.45 3.02
CA LEU A 236 5.52 -21.31 4.04
C LEU A 236 5.16 -20.30 5.12
N ALA A 237 4.54 -19.18 4.75
CA ALA A 237 4.03 -18.20 5.71
C ALA A 237 2.90 -18.77 6.55
N GLY A 238 1.98 -19.53 5.95
CA GLY A 238 0.91 -20.23 6.67
C GLY A 238 1.45 -21.27 7.65
N ILE A 239 2.40 -22.10 7.23
CA ILE A 239 3.07 -23.05 8.10
C ILE A 239 3.82 -22.32 9.22
N GLY A 240 4.54 -21.24 8.91
CA GLY A 240 5.24 -20.41 9.89
C GLY A 240 4.29 -19.81 10.94
N LEU A 241 3.13 -19.31 10.52
CA LEU A 241 2.09 -18.79 11.42
C LEU A 241 1.49 -19.89 12.30
N ILE A 242 1.26 -21.09 11.75
CA ILE A 242 0.76 -22.24 12.53
C ILE A 242 1.80 -22.66 13.56
N VAL A 243 3.06 -22.83 13.16
CA VAL A 243 4.15 -23.20 14.08
C VAL A 243 4.35 -22.14 15.15
N PHE A 244 4.36 -20.86 14.76
CA PHE A 244 4.46 -19.74 15.70
C PHE A 244 3.26 -19.71 16.67
N GLY A 245 2.03 -19.91 16.17
CA GLY A 245 0.84 -20.02 16.99
C GLY A 245 0.94 -21.17 18.00
N LEU A 246 1.40 -22.34 17.58
CA LEU A 246 1.59 -23.49 18.45
C LEU A 246 2.65 -23.24 19.54
N LEU A 247 3.74 -22.55 19.21
CA LEU A 247 4.81 -22.22 20.15
C LEU A 247 4.40 -21.08 21.11
N ALA A 248 3.73 -20.05 20.62
CA ALA A 248 3.31 -18.89 21.40
C ALA A 248 2.16 -19.22 22.39
N PHE A 249 1.34 -20.22 22.09
CA PHE A 249 0.19 -20.63 22.91
C PHE A 249 0.48 -21.86 23.80
N GLU A 250 1.72 -22.08 24.19
CA GLU A 250 2.04 -23.13 25.18
C GLU A 250 1.28 -22.86 26.48
N GLY A 251 0.27 -23.71 26.74
CA GLY A 251 -0.55 -23.64 27.95
C GLY A 251 -1.96 -23.04 27.79
N SER A 252 -2.36 -22.55 26.63
CA SER A 252 -3.70 -22.01 26.41
C SER A 252 -4.73 -23.08 26.00
N GLU A 253 -6.03 -22.83 26.30
CA GLU A 253 -7.15 -23.69 25.91
C GLU A 253 -7.26 -23.84 24.37
N LEU A 254 -6.74 -22.89 23.62
CA LEU A 254 -6.65 -22.93 22.14
C LEU A 254 -5.75 -24.06 21.63
N LYS A 255 -4.66 -24.40 22.37
CA LYS A 255 -3.80 -25.54 22.00
C LYS A 255 -4.56 -26.86 22.16
N LYS A 256 -5.38 -26.99 23.19
CA LYS A 256 -6.25 -28.16 23.38
C LYS A 256 -7.27 -28.32 22.28
N LEU A 257 -7.93 -27.21 21.87
CA LEU A 257 -8.89 -27.19 20.77
C LEU A 257 -8.24 -27.57 19.44
N PHE A 258 -7.03 -27.05 19.15
CA PHE A 258 -6.31 -27.30 17.90
C PHE A 258 -5.81 -28.75 17.80
N VAL A 259 -5.32 -29.33 18.93
CA VAL A 259 -4.95 -30.74 18.99
C VAL A 259 -6.15 -31.64 18.84
N ILE A 260 -7.30 -31.29 19.43
CA ILE A 260 -8.58 -32.02 19.25
C ILE A 260 -9.05 -31.96 17.79
N PHE A 261 -8.89 -30.83 17.13
CA PHE A 261 -9.28 -30.65 15.71
C PHE A 261 -8.40 -31.47 14.76
N LEU A 262 -7.09 -31.49 14.97
CA LEU A 262 -6.15 -32.30 14.18
C LEU A 262 -6.26 -33.79 14.50
N GLY A 263 -6.54 -34.15 15.74
CA GLY A 263 -6.72 -35.55 16.16
C GLY A 263 -8.03 -36.21 15.74
N LYS A 264 -9.02 -35.41 15.21
CA LYS A 264 -10.25 -35.93 14.64
C LYS A 264 -10.17 -36.15 13.12
N THR A 265 -9.05 -35.83 12.46
CA THR A 265 -8.82 -36.00 11.04
C THR A 265 -7.90 -37.18 10.69
N VAL A 266 -7.61 -38.08 11.63
CA VAL A 266 -6.93 -39.37 11.41
C VAL A 266 -7.91 -40.52 11.63
#